data_1439d3a3dcfce9a9e9d805b9477dbdc4
#
_entry.id   1439d3a3dcfce9a9e9d805b9477dbdc4
#
_cell.length_a   1.000
_cell.length_b   1.000
_cell.length_c   1.000
_cell.angle_alpha   90.00
_cell.angle_beta   90.00
_cell.angle_gamma   90.00
#
_symmetry.space_group_name_H-M   'P 1'
#
loop_
_entity.id
_entity.type
_entity.pdbx_description
1 polymer ?
#
loop_
_entity_poly.entity_id
_entity_poly.type
_entity_poly.pdbx_seq_one_letter_code
_entity_poly.pdbx_strand_id
1 'polypeptide(L)'
;MDHYRSSVPDELEGVTVVDDDAAFALWKTGKVVFIDVLPKPPKPKLPEGTIFRERPRYSIPNAIWLPNVGYGRLAEETDQYFRDHLDAATDGKDSPVLFFCLRDCWMSWNSAKRAQSEYGYTHVFWYPDGTDGWQFFDYPVEKSKPAEPLDP
;
A
#
# COMPACT_ATOMS: atom_id res chain seq x y z
N MET A 1 -4.71 -12.15 -9.40
CA MET A 1 -3.69 -11.61 -10.33
C MET A 1 -2.32 -12.02 -9.85
N ASP A 2 -1.73 -12.99 -10.55
CA ASP A 2 -0.44 -13.57 -10.11
C ASP A 2 0.77 -12.77 -10.58
N HIS A 3 0.57 -11.86 -11.55
CA HIS A 3 1.65 -11.11 -12.18
C HIS A 3 1.55 -9.62 -11.90
N TYR A 4 1.51 -9.26 -10.60
CA TYR A 4 1.43 -7.85 -10.23
C TYR A 4 2.77 -7.12 -10.39
N ARG A 5 3.90 -7.86 -10.51
CA ARG A 5 5.23 -7.28 -10.72
C ARG A 5 5.52 -7.20 -12.20
N SER A 6 5.22 -6.07 -12.80
CA SER A 6 5.52 -5.79 -14.21
C SER A 6 5.53 -4.28 -14.40
N SER A 7 6.00 -3.82 -15.57
CA SER A 7 6.02 -2.39 -15.86
C SER A 7 4.64 -1.77 -15.70
N VAL A 8 4.58 -0.66 -14.99
CA VAL A 8 3.33 0.07 -14.72
C VAL A 8 3.30 1.36 -15.58
N PRO A 9 2.10 1.93 -15.82
CA PRO A 9 2.02 3.24 -16.47
C PRO A 9 2.71 4.32 -15.65
N ASP A 10 3.11 5.41 -16.32
CA ASP A 10 3.72 6.56 -15.66
C ASP A 10 2.69 7.50 -15.06
N GLU A 11 1.42 7.32 -15.39
CA GLU A 11 0.35 8.23 -15.00
C GLU A 11 -0.87 7.46 -14.50
N LEU A 12 -1.68 8.15 -13.71
CA LEU A 12 -2.96 7.64 -13.23
C LEU A 12 -3.90 8.84 -13.10
N GLU A 13 -5.00 8.83 -13.86
CA GLU A 13 -5.96 9.93 -13.88
C GLU A 13 -6.55 10.18 -12.49
N GLY A 14 -6.58 11.44 -12.07
CA GLY A 14 -7.13 11.85 -10.78
C GLY A 14 -6.21 11.59 -9.59
N VAL A 15 -4.98 11.13 -9.85
CA VAL A 15 -4.00 10.80 -8.80
C VAL A 15 -2.70 11.55 -9.10
N THR A 16 -2.06 12.05 -8.05
CA THR A 16 -0.77 12.71 -8.18
C THR A 16 0.34 11.67 -8.04
N VAL A 17 1.15 11.52 -9.08
CA VAL A 17 2.28 10.60 -9.09
C VAL A 17 3.48 11.31 -8.50
N VAL A 18 4.16 10.69 -7.53
CA VAL A 18 5.30 11.29 -6.83
C VAL A 18 6.55 10.44 -7.00
N ASP A 19 7.70 11.10 -7.07
CA ASP A 19 9.00 10.44 -7.08
C ASP A 19 9.52 10.26 -5.64
N ASP A 20 10.75 9.76 -5.52
CA ASP A 20 11.35 9.47 -4.22
C ASP A 20 11.48 10.71 -3.34
N ASP A 21 11.95 11.82 -3.92
CA ASP A 21 12.12 13.08 -3.18
C ASP A 21 10.79 13.65 -2.71
N ALA A 22 9.79 13.62 -3.57
CA ALA A 22 8.46 14.13 -3.23
C ALA A 22 7.79 13.27 -2.16
N ALA A 23 7.92 11.94 -2.25
CA ALA A 23 7.38 11.03 -1.25
C ALA A 23 8.03 11.27 0.12
N PHE A 24 9.35 11.45 0.15
CA PHE A 24 10.06 11.72 1.40
C PHE A 24 9.62 13.07 2.01
N ALA A 25 9.45 14.10 1.18
CA ALA A 25 8.98 15.40 1.65
C ALA A 25 7.58 15.30 2.26
N LEU A 26 6.67 14.56 1.60
CA LEU A 26 5.32 14.33 2.11
C LEU A 26 5.35 13.58 3.44
N TRP A 27 6.20 12.55 3.54
CA TRP A 27 6.35 11.77 4.77
C TRP A 27 6.79 12.65 5.94
N LYS A 28 7.72 13.56 5.70
CA LYS A 28 8.25 14.45 6.74
C LYS A 28 7.20 15.43 7.28
N THR A 29 6.16 15.74 6.50
CA THR A 29 5.09 16.63 6.97
C THR A 29 4.26 15.99 8.09
N GLY A 30 4.20 14.66 8.11
CA GLY A 30 3.34 13.93 9.04
C GLY A 30 1.85 14.07 8.79
N LYS A 31 1.45 14.66 7.66
CA LYS A 31 0.04 14.96 7.34
C LYS A 31 -0.56 14.04 6.29
N VAL A 32 0.25 13.17 5.68
CA VAL A 32 -0.20 12.25 4.64
C VAL A 32 -0.24 10.84 5.21
N VAL A 33 -1.34 10.13 4.99
CA VAL A 33 -1.46 8.73 5.39
C VAL A 33 -0.77 7.87 4.35
N PHE A 34 0.26 7.16 4.75
CA PHE A 34 1.01 6.25 3.86
C PHE A 34 0.42 4.84 3.99
N ILE A 35 0.04 4.25 2.87
CA ILE A 35 -0.58 2.93 2.80
C ILE A 35 0.32 2.01 1.98
N ASP A 36 0.84 0.96 2.64
CA ASP A 36 1.64 -0.09 2.01
C ASP A 36 0.68 -1.19 1.55
N VAL A 37 0.69 -1.50 0.27
CA VAL A 37 -0.23 -2.49 -0.29
C VAL A 37 0.48 -3.72 -0.83
N LEU A 38 1.69 -4.00 -0.34
CA LEU A 38 2.40 -5.23 -0.71
C LEU A 38 1.54 -6.44 -0.35
N PRO A 39 1.28 -7.35 -1.29
CA PRO A 39 0.49 -8.53 -0.97
C PRO A 39 1.25 -9.47 -0.03
N LYS A 40 0.50 -10.14 0.83
CA LYS A 40 1.04 -11.18 1.70
C LYS A 40 0.47 -12.51 1.25
N PRO A 41 1.31 -13.40 0.70
CA PRO A 41 0.81 -14.70 0.27
C PRO A 41 0.36 -15.54 1.47
N PRO A 42 -0.58 -16.46 1.26
CA PRO A 42 -0.98 -17.36 2.35
C PRO A 42 0.20 -18.20 2.82
N LYS A 43 0.16 -18.55 4.11
CA LYS A 43 1.18 -19.40 4.70
C LYS A 43 1.22 -20.74 3.95
N PRO A 44 2.37 -21.19 3.44
CA PRO A 44 2.45 -22.46 2.72
C PRO A 44 2.15 -23.64 3.65
N LYS A 45 1.55 -24.69 3.08
CA LYS A 45 1.37 -25.94 3.81
C LYS A 45 2.72 -26.67 3.83
N LEU A 46 3.24 -26.87 5.03
CA LEU A 46 4.53 -27.55 5.21
C LEU A 46 4.33 -28.85 5.97
N PRO A 47 5.25 -29.83 5.78
CA PRO A 47 5.20 -31.06 6.55
C PRO A 47 5.19 -30.79 8.05
N GLU A 48 4.55 -31.68 8.79
CA GLU A 48 4.51 -31.59 10.25
C GLU A 48 5.93 -31.54 10.81
N GLY A 49 6.13 -30.66 11.79
CA GLY A 49 7.44 -30.47 12.39
C GLY A 49 8.34 -29.46 11.68
N THR A 50 7.90 -28.92 10.54
CA THR A 50 8.64 -27.89 9.81
C THR A 50 8.39 -26.53 10.45
N ILE A 51 9.48 -25.79 10.70
CA ILE A 51 9.37 -24.41 11.20
C ILE A 51 9.29 -23.48 10.00
N PHE A 52 8.20 -22.74 9.90
CA PHE A 52 8.01 -21.71 8.88
C PHE A 52 8.30 -20.34 9.49
N ARG A 53 9.22 -19.61 8.87
CA ARG A 53 9.53 -18.25 9.28
C ARG A 53 9.24 -17.31 8.12
N GLU A 54 8.30 -16.40 8.31
CA GLU A 54 7.99 -15.40 7.32
C GLU A 54 9.15 -14.40 7.22
N ARG A 55 9.40 -13.96 5.98
CA ARG A 55 10.35 -12.89 5.74
C ARG A 55 9.79 -11.60 6.33
N PRO A 56 10.54 -10.85 7.17
CA PRO A 56 10.02 -9.60 7.70
C PRO A 56 9.82 -8.57 6.59
N ARG A 57 8.78 -7.76 6.72
CA ARG A 57 8.55 -6.62 5.84
C ARG A 57 9.12 -5.37 6.51
N TYR A 58 10.06 -4.71 5.84
CA TYR A 58 10.55 -3.39 6.24
C TYR A 58 9.92 -2.37 5.32
N SER A 59 9.24 -1.41 5.91
CA SER A 59 8.42 -0.44 5.18
C SER A 59 8.71 0.97 5.67
N ILE A 60 8.07 1.95 5.03
CA ILE A 60 8.15 3.35 5.43
C ILE A 60 7.56 3.48 6.84
N PRO A 61 8.27 4.14 7.78
CA PRO A 61 7.75 4.26 9.15
C PRO A 61 6.37 4.90 9.20
N ASN A 62 5.52 4.40 10.07
CA ASN A 62 4.13 4.84 10.27
C ASN A 62 3.18 4.50 9.12
N ALA A 63 3.63 3.80 8.08
CA ALA A 63 2.74 3.32 7.04
C ALA A 63 1.84 2.22 7.59
N ILE A 64 0.60 2.20 7.11
CA ILE A 64 -0.36 1.14 7.42
C ILE A 64 -0.25 0.10 6.31
N TRP A 65 0.03 -1.15 6.67
CA TRP A 65 0.15 -2.22 5.70
C TRP A 65 -1.19 -2.94 5.53
N LEU A 66 -1.79 -2.76 4.34
CA LEU A 66 -3.06 -3.38 3.96
C LEU A 66 -2.78 -4.38 2.84
N PRO A 67 -2.39 -5.62 3.18
CA PRO A 67 -2.06 -6.59 2.13
C PRO A 67 -3.28 -7.00 1.33
N ASN A 68 -3.05 -7.30 0.05
CA ASN A 68 -4.04 -7.87 -0.86
C ASN A 68 -5.18 -6.93 -1.30
N VAL A 69 -5.11 -5.64 -1.00
CA VAL A 69 -6.15 -4.69 -1.40
C VAL A 69 -5.95 -4.13 -2.82
N GLY A 70 -4.81 -4.43 -3.44
CA GLY A 70 -4.45 -3.89 -4.76
C GLY A 70 -4.74 -4.81 -5.93
N TYR A 71 -5.37 -5.95 -5.74
CA TYR A 71 -5.75 -6.80 -6.87
C TYR A 71 -6.81 -6.13 -7.73
N GLY A 72 -6.83 -6.44 -9.01
CA GLY A 72 -7.77 -5.81 -9.94
C GLY A 72 -9.23 -6.06 -9.58
N ARG A 73 -9.51 -7.16 -8.91
CA ARG A 73 -10.85 -7.49 -8.42
C ARG A 73 -10.72 -7.98 -6.97
N LEU A 74 -11.52 -7.41 -6.08
CA LEU A 74 -11.49 -7.76 -4.66
C LEU A 74 -12.73 -8.54 -4.24
N ALA A 75 -12.53 -9.51 -3.35
CA ALA A 75 -13.64 -10.11 -2.62
C ALA A 75 -14.30 -9.04 -1.75
N GLU A 76 -15.58 -9.20 -1.47
CA GLU A 76 -16.36 -8.24 -0.69
C GLU A 76 -15.72 -7.93 0.67
N GLU A 77 -15.24 -8.96 1.36
CA GLU A 77 -14.55 -8.80 2.66
C GLU A 77 -13.28 -7.96 2.55
N THR A 78 -12.52 -8.17 1.49
CA THR A 78 -11.27 -7.41 1.26
C THR A 78 -11.59 -5.96 0.90
N ASP A 79 -12.61 -5.74 0.09
CA ASP A 79 -13.07 -4.38 -0.24
C ASP A 79 -13.52 -3.64 1.03
N GLN A 80 -14.29 -4.29 1.89
CA GLN A 80 -14.74 -3.70 3.14
C GLN A 80 -13.58 -3.43 4.09
N TYR A 81 -12.62 -4.36 4.18
CA TYR A 81 -11.39 -4.19 4.94
C TYR A 81 -10.63 -2.94 4.49
N PHE A 82 -10.50 -2.74 3.19
CA PHE A 82 -9.81 -1.57 2.64
C PHE A 82 -10.55 -0.28 2.99
N ARG A 83 -11.86 -0.25 2.78
CA ARG A 83 -12.69 0.92 3.09
C ARG A 83 -12.63 1.28 4.58
N ASP A 84 -12.75 0.28 5.44
CA ASP A 84 -12.77 0.48 6.90
C ASP A 84 -11.46 1.08 7.39
N HIS A 85 -10.33 0.57 6.89
CA HIS A 85 -9.02 1.09 7.29
C HIS A 85 -8.76 2.49 6.78
N LEU A 86 -9.22 2.81 5.57
CA LEU A 86 -9.11 4.18 5.04
C LEU A 86 -9.96 5.13 5.86
N ASP A 87 -11.20 4.75 6.19
CA ASP A 87 -12.08 5.59 7.02
C ASP A 87 -11.48 5.84 8.40
N ALA A 88 -10.90 4.81 9.02
CA ALA A 88 -10.30 4.93 10.35
C ALA A 88 -9.04 5.80 10.34
N ALA A 89 -8.29 5.81 9.24
CA ALA A 89 -7.02 6.52 9.15
C ALA A 89 -7.15 7.96 8.66
N THR A 90 -8.32 8.35 8.15
CA THR A 90 -8.51 9.67 7.52
C THR A 90 -9.64 10.44 8.20
N ASP A 91 -9.61 11.76 8.04
CA ASP A 91 -10.65 12.65 8.56
C ASP A 91 -11.79 12.89 7.56
N GLY A 92 -11.68 12.34 6.37
CA GLY A 92 -12.66 12.51 5.31
C GLY A 92 -12.07 12.19 3.95
N LYS A 93 -12.87 12.34 2.91
CA LYS A 93 -12.47 11.96 1.56
C LYS A 93 -11.45 12.91 0.93
N ASP A 94 -11.23 14.07 1.50
CA ASP A 94 -10.19 15.02 1.06
C ASP A 94 -8.88 14.88 1.83
N SER A 95 -8.79 13.96 2.78
CA SER A 95 -7.53 13.67 3.49
C SER A 95 -6.49 13.12 2.51
N PRO A 96 -5.24 13.59 2.57
CA PRO A 96 -4.21 13.09 1.67
C PRO A 96 -3.79 11.67 2.04
N VAL A 97 -3.79 10.79 1.05
CA VAL A 97 -3.38 9.39 1.20
C VAL A 97 -2.38 9.04 0.10
N LEU A 98 -1.35 8.27 0.43
CA LEU A 98 -0.32 7.87 -0.51
C LEU A 98 -0.22 6.34 -0.52
N PHE A 99 -0.30 5.76 -1.71
CA PHE A 99 -0.20 4.30 -1.89
C PHE A 99 1.15 3.93 -2.49
N PHE A 100 1.74 2.88 -1.94
CA PHE A 100 3.02 2.38 -2.42
C PHE A 100 3.13 0.87 -2.20
N CYS A 101 4.10 0.27 -2.84
CA CYS A 101 4.40 -1.14 -2.75
C CYS A 101 5.90 -1.34 -3.02
N LEU A 102 6.25 -2.12 -4.02
CA LEU A 102 7.58 -2.25 -4.58
C LEU A 102 7.61 -1.53 -5.94
N ARG A 103 8.82 -1.40 -6.52
CA ARG A 103 8.92 -0.86 -7.89
C ARG A 103 8.23 -1.82 -8.86
N ASP A 104 7.59 -1.26 -9.91
CA ASP A 104 6.88 -2.03 -10.93
C ASP A 104 5.82 -2.96 -10.33
N CYS A 105 5.01 -2.44 -9.44
CA CYS A 105 4.00 -3.19 -8.72
C CYS A 105 2.61 -2.63 -9.01
N TRP A 106 1.79 -3.41 -9.70
CA TRP A 106 0.42 -3.01 -10.05
C TRP A 106 -0.48 -2.84 -8.83
N MET A 107 -0.12 -3.46 -7.69
CA MET A 107 -0.94 -3.37 -6.48
C MET A 107 -1.13 -1.92 -6.03
N SER A 108 -0.08 -1.11 -6.04
CA SER A 108 -0.19 0.29 -5.63
C SER A 108 -0.95 1.13 -6.66
N TRP A 109 -0.76 0.87 -7.96
CA TRP A 109 -1.51 1.55 -9.01
C TRP A 109 -3.01 1.26 -8.88
N ASN A 110 -3.37 -0.01 -8.73
CA ASN A 110 -4.77 -0.43 -8.57
C ASN A 110 -5.39 0.14 -7.30
N SER A 111 -4.65 0.15 -6.19
CA SER A 111 -5.14 0.68 -4.91
C SER A 111 -5.42 2.17 -4.99
N ALA A 112 -4.50 2.94 -5.57
CA ALA A 112 -4.68 4.38 -5.75
C ALA A 112 -5.87 4.68 -6.65
N LYS A 113 -5.98 3.95 -7.75
CA LYS A 113 -7.12 4.11 -8.68
C LYS A 113 -8.44 3.82 -7.98
N ARG A 114 -8.49 2.74 -7.21
CA ARG A 114 -9.71 2.34 -6.49
C ARG A 114 -10.13 3.40 -5.47
N ALA A 115 -9.17 3.90 -4.68
CA ALA A 115 -9.46 4.93 -3.69
C ALA A 115 -10.01 6.18 -4.36
N GLN A 116 -9.45 6.59 -5.48
CA GLN A 116 -9.86 7.79 -6.20
C GLN A 116 -11.20 7.58 -6.92
N SER A 117 -11.32 6.52 -7.72
CA SER A 117 -12.47 6.35 -8.61
C SER A 117 -13.67 5.67 -7.97
N GLU A 118 -13.46 4.78 -7.00
CA GLU A 118 -14.53 4.02 -6.37
C GLU A 118 -14.89 4.52 -4.98
N TYR A 119 -13.88 4.96 -4.20
CA TYR A 119 -14.12 5.38 -2.81
C TYR A 119 -14.26 6.90 -2.65
N GLY A 120 -13.97 7.66 -3.70
CA GLY A 120 -14.21 9.11 -3.70
C GLY A 120 -13.14 9.96 -3.02
N TYR A 121 -11.95 9.41 -2.77
CA TYR A 121 -10.86 10.21 -2.21
C TYR A 121 -10.34 11.19 -3.24
N THR A 122 -10.17 12.45 -2.86
CA THR A 122 -9.82 13.53 -3.79
C THR A 122 -8.35 13.92 -3.75
N HIS A 123 -7.61 13.49 -2.71
CA HIS A 123 -6.19 13.80 -2.54
C HIS A 123 -5.37 12.52 -2.49
N VAL A 124 -5.30 11.80 -3.60
CA VAL A 124 -4.60 10.53 -3.69
C VAL A 124 -3.26 10.72 -4.36
N PHE A 125 -2.21 10.21 -3.70
CA PHE A 125 -0.85 10.16 -4.24
C PHE A 125 -0.48 8.71 -4.53
N TRP A 126 0.31 8.51 -5.56
CA TRP A 126 0.87 7.22 -5.91
C TRP A 126 2.38 7.34 -6.00
N TYR A 127 3.08 6.48 -5.26
CA TYR A 127 4.54 6.43 -5.23
C TYR A 127 5.00 5.12 -5.90
N PRO A 128 5.25 5.15 -7.23
CA PRO A 128 5.53 3.92 -8.00
C PRO A 128 6.84 3.23 -7.64
N ASP A 129 7.87 3.95 -7.20
CA ASP A 129 9.14 3.32 -6.83
C ASP A 129 9.05 2.54 -5.52
N GLY A 130 8.10 2.88 -4.67
CA GLY A 130 7.84 2.16 -3.43
C GLY A 130 9.06 2.01 -2.54
N THR A 131 9.10 0.93 -1.76
CA THR A 131 10.21 0.71 -0.84
C THR A 131 11.52 0.40 -1.54
N ASP A 132 11.51 -0.01 -2.81
CA ASP A 132 12.76 -0.18 -3.57
C ASP A 132 13.46 1.16 -3.77
N GLY A 133 12.74 2.20 -4.18
CA GLY A 133 13.30 3.54 -4.32
C GLY A 133 13.63 4.17 -2.97
N TRP A 134 12.75 3.99 -2.00
CA TRP A 134 12.93 4.52 -0.64
C TRP A 134 14.23 4.00 -0.01
N GLN A 135 14.48 2.70 -0.11
CA GLN A 135 15.68 2.09 0.45
C GLN A 135 16.94 2.43 -0.35
N PHE A 136 16.80 2.63 -1.65
CA PHE A 136 17.93 3.02 -2.49
C PHE A 136 18.54 4.34 -2.01
N PHE A 137 17.72 5.27 -1.52
CA PHE A 137 18.17 6.55 -1.01
C PHE A 137 18.46 6.53 0.50
N ASP A 138 18.49 5.36 1.10
CA ASP A 138 18.75 5.17 2.54
C ASP A 138 17.78 5.93 3.45
N TYR A 139 16.55 6.14 2.98
CA TYR A 139 15.51 6.71 3.83
C TYR A 139 15.11 5.70 4.92
N PRO A 140 14.62 6.18 6.08
CA PRO A 140 14.35 5.28 7.21
C PRO A 140 13.27 4.26 6.92
N VAL A 141 13.45 3.05 7.45
CA VAL A 141 12.46 1.97 7.38
C VAL A 141 12.25 1.38 8.76
N GLU A 142 11.11 0.73 8.96
CA GLU A 142 10.82 -0.01 10.18
C GLU A 142 10.14 -1.33 9.84
N LYS A 143 10.23 -2.29 10.73
CA LYS A 143 9.56 -3.57 10.58
C LYS A 143 8.06 -3.35 10.69
N SER A 144 7.31 -3.89 9.71
CA SER A 144 5.87 -3.69 9.60
C SER A 144 5.10 -4.98 9.79
N LYS A 145 3.85 -4.85 10.19
CA LYS A 145 2.90 -5.96 10.30
C LYS A 145 1.64 -5.62 9.54
N PRO A 146 0.96 -6.62 8.94
CA PRO A 146 -0.32 -6.35 8.30
C PRO A 146 -1.33 -5.83 9.33
N ALA A 147 -2.13 -4.85 8.91
CA ALA A 147 -3.23 -4.39 9.72
C ALA A 147 -4.30 -5.48 9.79
N GLU A 148 -4.84 -5.71 10.97
CA GLU A 148 -5.90 -6.70 11.16
C GLU A 148 -7.26 -6.09 10.81
N PRO A 149 -8.27 -6.93 10.48
CA PRO A 149 -9.62 -6.41 10.26
C PRO A 149 -10.09 -5.64 11.49
N LEU A 150 -10.77 -4.52 11.23
CA LEU A 150 -11.33 -3.72 12.32
C LEU A 150 -12.59 -4.41 12.85
N ASP A 151 -12.81 -4.31 14.17
CA ASP A 151 -14.01 -4.84 14.79
C ASP A 151 -15.23 -4.05 14.30
N PRO A 152 -16.35 -4.76 14.04
CA PRO A 152 -17.59 -4.09 13.61
C PRO A 152 -18.17 -3.18 14.66
#